data_207857bc99c9ad209be1a69d2be5461d
#
_entry.id   207857bc99c9ad209be1a69d2be5461d
#
_cell.length_a   1.000
_cell.length_b   1.000
_cell.length_c   1.000
_cell.angle_alpha   90.00
_cell.angle_beta   90.00
_cell.angle_gamma   90.00
#
_symmetry.space_group_name_H-M   'P 1'
#
loop_
_entity.id
_entity.type
_entity.pdbx_description
1 polymer ?
#
loop_
_entity_poly.entity_id
_entity_poly.type
_entity_poly.pdbx_seq_one_letter_code
_entity_poly.pdbx_strand_id
1 'polypeptide(L)'
;MNVDGIYQLQRDDAFAAQFSSSEYQTFMAMPFNNRGGYPHERIREQLTHVHERANALLPKGSSRKFAALHRVDEITSGTVTITDAIIRQVLSCHFFWGDLTGCNFGVVLETGLALAFKPNERVLLYTQDGTHSLHFDLSVTRITAYLETELVERLAQDLVLAASFYESEADRYIRLLSSQLTADAIYVLNIYGRLYKDRRVASDKPSLFQRVAAKYMDHFAEANGRIIFNDAVRELSSRRLFWTDYQTNTSPGFDSYGLHATRLGWRVIEHLWQHDEKMREPPDALTGPNT
;
A
#
# COMPACT_ATOMS: atom_id res chain seq x y z
N MET A 1 -11.59 -24.76 4.59
CA MET A 1 -11.00 -23.43 4.41
C MET A 1 -11.18 -23.11 2.93
N ASN A 2 -11.91 -22.05 2.58
CA ASN A 2 -12.19 -21.73 1.18
C ASN A 2 -10.93 -21.12 0.57
N VAL A 3 -10.42 -21.71 -0.51
CA VAL A 3 -9.18 -21.27 -1.18
C VAL A 3 -9.31 -19.81 -1.64
N ASP A 4 -10.50 -19.41 -2.09
CA ASP A 4 -10.79 -18.03 -2.50
C ASP A 4 -10.58 -17.03 -1.36
N GLY A 5 -10.88 -17.42 -0.12
CA GLY A 5 -10.66 -16.57 1.07
C GLY A 5 -9.19 -16.33 1.38
N ILE A 6 -8.30 -17.29 1.10
CA ILE A 6 -6.86 -17.14 1.34
C ILE A 6 -6.26 -16.18 0.31
N TYR A 7 -6.62 -16.29 -0.96
CA TYR A 7 -6.16 -15.37 -2.00
C TYR A 7 -6.64 -13.93 -1.76
N GLN A 8 -7.89 -13.78 -1.30
CA GLN A 8 -8.43 -12.46 -0.96
C GLN A 8 -7.67 -11.81 0.19
N LEU A 9 -7.41 -12.57 1.28
CA LEU A 9 -6.63 -12.08 2.43
C LEU A 9 -5.20 -11.70 2.03
N GLN A 10 -4.53 -12.49 1.21
CA GLN A 10 -3.18 -12.16 0.73
C GLN A 10 -3.16 -10.91 -0.15
N ARG A 11 -4.17 -10.75 -0.98
CA ARG A 11 -4.34 -9.56 -1.82
C ARG A 11 -4.59 -8.30 -0.98
N ASP A 12 -5.45 -8.39 0.01
CA ASP A 12 -5.78 -7.28 0.90
C ASP A 12 -4.57 -6.89 1.78
N ASP A 13 -3.81 -7.86 2.27
CA ASP A 13 -2.58 -7.62 3.02
C ASP A 13 -1.50 -6.96 2.15
N ALA A 14 -1.31 -7.43 0.92
CA ALA A 14 -0.36 -6.84 -0.01
C ALA A 14 -0.75 -5.40 -0.38
N PHE A 15 -2.03 -5.15 -0.60
CA PHE A 15 -2.55 -3.82 -0.91
C PHE A 15 -2.40 -2.88 0.29
N ALA A 16 -2.71 -3.33 1.51
CA ALA A 16 -2.49 -2.57 2.73
C ALA A 16 -1.00 -2.23 2.95
N ALA A 17 -0.09 -3.15 2.65
CA ALA A 17 1.35 -2.92 2.71
C ALA A 17 1.81 -1.81 1.75
N GLN A 18 1.24 -1.73 0.55
CA GLN A 18 1.53 -0.66 -0.41
C GLN A 18 1.12 0.72 0.13
N PHE A 19 0.03 0.81 0.90
CA PHE A 19 -0.36 2.07 1.57
C PHE A 19 0.59 2.47 2.70
N SER A 20 1.26 1.54 3.34
CA SER A 20 2.18 1.83 4.44
C SER A 20 3.49 2.48 3.98
N SER A 21 3.85 2.35 2.70
CA SER A 21 5.03 3.00 2.14
C SER A 21 4.80 4.49 1.90
N SER A 22 5.77 5.32 2.26
CA SER A 22 5.80 6.76 1.96
C SER A 22 6.18 7.04 0.50
N GLU A 23 6.72 6.06 -0.20
CA GLU A 23 7.21 6.15 -1.55
C GLU A 23 6.63 5.05 -2.43
N TYR A 24 6.59 5.31 -3.72
CA TYR A 24 6.30 4.27 -4.71
C TYR A 24 7.49 3.31 -4.81
N GLN A 25 7.25 2.05 -4.52
CA GLN A 25 8.24 0.97 -4.60
C GLN A 25 8.11 0.25 -5.95
N THR A 26 9.21 0.09 -6.66
CA THR A 26 9.28 -0.67 -7.90
C THR A 26 10.19 -1.87 -7.72
N PHE A 27 9.65 -3.06 -7.94
CA PHE A 27 10.44 -4.28 -8.00
C PHE A 27 11.03 -4.43 -9.41
N MET A 28 12.29 -4.76 -9.49
CA MET A 28 13.03 -4.88 -10.73
C MET A 28 13.47 -6.33 -10.98
N ALA A 29 12.98 -6.92 -12.06
CA ALA A 29 13.37 -8.23 -12.57
C ALA A 29 14.17 -8.08 -13.85
N MET A 30 15.44 -8.46 -13.83
CA MET A 30 16.33 -8.38 -15.02
C MET A 30 17.34 -9.54 -15.00
N PRO A 31 17.91 -9.92 -16.16
CA PRO A 31 18.96 -10.93 -16.20
C PRO A 31 20.15 -10.57 -15.30
N PHE A 32 20.67 -11.55 -14.54
CA PHE A 32 21.74 -11.35 -13.55
C PHE A 32 23.14 -11.18 -14.14
N ASN A 33 23.32 -11.46 -15.41
CA ASN A 33 24.65 -11.48 -16.02
C ASN A 33 24.59 -11.17 -17.52
N ASN A 34 25.76 -10.97 -18.11
CA ASN A 34 25.93 -10.66 -19.52
C ASN A 34 25.76 -11.88 -20.46
N ARG A 35 25.01 -12.93 -20.05
CA ARG A 35 24.74 -14.07 -20.93
C ARG A 35 23.96 -13.61 -22.16
N GLY A 36 24.34 -14.14 -23.32
CA GLY A 36 23.68 -13.78 -24.58
C GLY A 36 23.95 -12.36 -25.07
N GLY A 37 24.95 -11.67 -24.52
CA GLY A 37 25.27 -10.30 -24.92
C GLY A 37 24.45 -9.22 -24.22
N TYR A 38 23.65 -9.59 -23.20
CA TYR A 38 22.86 -8.63 -22.43
C TYR A 38 23.78 -7.65 -21.67
N PRO A 39 23.64 -6.33 -21.85
CA PRO A 39 24.53 -5.33 -21.26
C PRO A 39 24.15 -5.01 -19.81
N HIS A 40 24.19 -6.02 -18.94
CA HIS A 40 23.68 -5.97 -17.55
C HIS A 40 24.15 -4.74 -16.76
N GLU A 41 25.47 -4.47 -16.74
CA GLU A 41 26.01 -3.36 -15.92
C GLU A 41 25.51 -2.00 -16.40
N ARG A 42 25.46 -1.80 -17.73
CA ARG A 42 24.98 -0.54 -18.30
C ARG A 42 23.50 -0.32 -18.06
N ILE A 43 22.67 -1.36 -18.21
CA ILE A 43 21.25 -1.28 -17.91
C ILE A 43 21.06 -0.97 -16.42
N ARG A 44 21.80 -1.66 -15.54
CA ARG A 44 21.73 -1.42 -14.10
C ARG A 44 22.10 0.02 -13.73
N GLU A 45 23.17 0.57 -14.31
CA GLU A 45 23.59 1.96 -14.11
C GLU A 45 22.48 2.94 -14.53
N GLN A 46 21.88 2.74 -15.69
CA GLN A 46 20.77 3.58 -16.15
C GLN A 46 19.56 3.52 -15.21
N LEU A 47 19.22 2.35 -14.70
CA LEU A 47 18.08 2.17 -13.80
C LEU A 47 18.24 2.93 -12.47
N THR A 48 19.48 3.21 -12.04
CA THR A 48 19.71 4.05 -10.85
C THR A 48 19.19 5.48 -11.00
N HIS A 49 19.06 5.99 -12.22
CA HIS A 49 18.58 7.35 -12.52
C HIS A 49 17.09 7.44 -12.84
N VAL A 50 16.42 6.30 -13.05
CA VAL A 50 15.01 6.28 -13.45
C VAL A 50 14.11 6.94 -12.39
N HIS A 51 14.35 6.69 -11.12
CA HIS A 51 13.51 7.25 -10.05
C HIS A 51 13.62 8.77 -9.96
N GLU A 52 14.82 9.34 -10.16
CA GLU A 52 15.02 10.79 -10.19
C GLU A 52 14.25 11.41 -11.37
N ARG A 53 14.36 10.78 -12.55
CA ARG A 53 13.64 11.23 -13.74
C ARG A 53 12.12 11.12 -13.57
N ALA A 54 11.62 10.01 -13.04
CA ALA A 54 10.20 9.82 -12.74
C ALA A 54 9.68 10.86 -11.73
N ASN A 55 10.47 11.15 -10.68
CA ASN A 55 10.13 12.19 -9.71
C ASN A 55 10.06 13.59 -10.31
N ALA A 56 10.91 13.89 -11.29
CA ALA A 56 10.87 15.16 -12.02
C ALA A 56 9.64 15.30 -12.92
N LEU A 57 9.06 14.19 -13.37
CA LEU A 57 7.86 14.13 -14.20
C LEU A 57 6.54 14.10 -13.40
N LEU A 58 6.61 13.85 -12.10
CA LEU A 58 5.40 13.83 -11.26
C LEU A 58 4.73 15.21 -11.22
N PRO A 59 3.39 15.26 -11.16
CA PRO A 59 2.67 16.51 -10.96
C PRO A 59 3.14 17.23 -9.68
N LYS A 60 3.19 18.56 -9.73
CA LYS A 60 3.51 19.37 -8.55
C LYS A 60 2.52 19.09 -7.42
N GLY A 61 3.03 18.78 -6.24
CA GLY A 61 2.19 18.46 -5.08
C GLY A 61 1.82 16.97 -4.94
N SER A 62 2.39 16.09 -5.75
CA SER A 62 2.25 14.65 -5.56
C SER A 62 2.63 14.25 -4.14
N SER A 63 1.76 13.47 -3.48
CA SER A 63 1.91 13.06 -2.08
C SER A 63 3.00 12.01 -1.87
N ARG A 64 3.46 11.36 -2.94
CA ARG A 64 4.48 10.32 -2.94
C ARG A 64 5.53 10.58 -4.00
N LYS A 65 6.72 10.05 -3.77
CA LYS A 65 7.84 10.02 -4.71
C LYS A 65 8.20 8.59 -5.04
N PHE A 66 8.88 8.38 -6.15
CA PHE A 66 9.46 7.08 -6.48
C PHE A 66 10.74 6.88 -5.68
N ALA A 67 10.85 5.73 -5.02
CA ALA A 67 12.09 5.23 -4.46
C ALA A 67 13.00 4.70 -5.56
N ALA A 68 14.28 4.52 -5.26
CA ALA A 68 15.19 3.81 -6.16
C ALA A 68 14.64 2.41 -6.48
N LEU A 69 14.90 1.93 -7.69
CA LEU A 69 14.50 0.58 -8.09
C LEU A 69 15.38 -0.44 -7.37
N HIS A 70 14.76 -1.49 -6.82
CA HIS A 70 15.45 -2.50 -6.06
C HIS A 70 15.31 -3.88 -6.71
N ARG A 71 16.40 -4.62 -6.68
CA ARG A 71 16.43 -6.05 -7.01
C ARG A 71 16.35 -6.88 -5.74
N VAL A 72 15.88 -8.12 -5.87
CA VAL A 72 15.77 -9.05 -4.75
C VAL A 72 17.12 -9.39 -4.11
N ASP A 73 18.15 -9.56 -4.90
CA ASP A 73 19.50 -9.91 -4.42
C ASP A 73 20.16 -8.76 -3.62
N GLU A 74 19.70 -7.53 -3.80
CA GLU A 74 20.16 -6.36 -3.03
C GLU A 74 19.47 -6.26 -1.65
N ILE A 75 18.33 -6.93 -1.49
CA ILE A 75 17.48 -6.82 -0.29
C ILE A 75 17.67 -8.02 0.66
N THR A 76 18.11 -9.17 0.14
CA THR A 76 18.24 -10.40 0.92
C THR A 76 19.52 -10.40 1.73
N SER A 77 19.42 -10.07 3.02
CA SER A 77 20.44 -10.38 4.03
C SER A 77 19.91 -11.48 4.96
N GLY A 78 20.51 -12.65 4.93
CA GLY A 78 20.30 -13.67 5.95
C GLY A 78 19.43 -14.86 5.55
N THR A 79 18.62 -15.38 6.45
CA THR A 79 17.96 -16.70 6.44
C THR A 79 16.71 -16.85 5.57
N VAL A 80 16.29 -15.81 4.85
CA VAL A 80 15.09 -15.86 4.00
C VAL A 80 15.44 -16.52 2.68
N THR A 81 14.65 -17.49 2.24
CA THR A 81 14.83 -18.08 0.91
C THR A 81 14.57 -17.02 -0.17
N ILE A 82 15.36 -17.03 -1.24
CA ILE A 82 15.22 -16.07 -2.36
C ILE A 82 13.79 -16.08 -2.89
N THR A 83 13.15 -17.25 -2.97
CA THR A 83 11.76 -17.39 -3.46
C THR A 83 10.76 -16.64 -2.57
N ASP A 84 10.84 -16.77 -1.25
CA ASP A 84 9.94 -16.06 -0.34
C ASP A 84 10.15 -14.55 -0.41
N ALA A 85 11.40 -14.11 -0.56
CA ALA A 85 11.74 -12.71 -0.72
C ALA A 85 11.13 -12.14 -2.02
N ILE A 86 11.25 -12.87 -3.14
CA ILE A 86 10.66 -12.50 -4.44
C ILE A 86 9.14 -12.35 -4.31
N ILE A 87 8.47 -13.35 -3.77
CA ILE A 87 7.01 -13.33 -3.62
C ILE A 87 6.57 -12.12 -2.78
N ARG A 88 7.20 -11.91 -1.63
CA ARG A 88 6.88 -10.78 -0.75
C ARG A 88 7.10 -9.45 -1.44
N GLN A 89 8.21 -9.26 -2.14
CA GLN A 89 8.51 -8.02 -2.85
C GLN A 89 7.57 -7.78 -4.03
N VAL A 90 7.28 -8.80 -4.82
CA VAL A 90 6.30 -8.71 -5.90
C VAL A 90 4.92 -8.33 -5.36
N LEU A 91 4.49 -8.89 -4.23
CA LEU A 91 3.20 -8.55 -3.62
C LEU A 91 3.18 -7.14 -3.05
N SER A 92 4.23 -6.71 -2.34
CA SER A 92 4.26 -5.45 -1.60
C SER A 92 4.65 -4.23 -2.44
N CYS A 93 5.37 -4.38 -3.56
CA CYS A 93 5.73 -3.27 -4.43
C CYS A 93 4.50 -2.67 -5.14
N HIS A 94 4.58 -1.39 -5.48
CA HIS A 94 3.55 -0.71 -6.26
C HIS A 94 3.60 -1.14 -7.72
N PHE A 95 4.80 -1.17 -8.28
CA PHE A 95 5.05 -1.47 -9.68
C PHE A 95 6.04 -2.61 -9.82
N PHE A 96 5.90 -3.34 -10.91
CA PHE A 96 6.85 -4.36 -11.33
C PHE A 96 7.44 -3.92 -12.67
N TRP A 97 8.76 -3.96 -12.79
CA TRP A 97 9.44 -3.82 -14.06
C TRP A 97 10.21 -5.10 -14.37
N GLY A 98 9.99 -5.65 -15.56
CA GLY A 98 10.64 -6.87 -16.04
C GLY A 98 11.32 -6.67 -17.39
N ASP A 99 12.61 -6.99 -17.48
CA ASP A 99 13.35 -7.03 -18.75
C ASP A 99 13.40 -8.45 -19.29
N LEU A 100 12.60 -8.70 -20.31
CA LEU A 100 12.44 -10.00 -20.95
C LEU A 100 13.50 -10.29 -22.02
N THR A 101 14.50 -9.44 -22.17
CA THR A 101 15.59 -9.61 -23.12
C THR A 101 16.28 -10.96 -22.92
N GLY A 102 16.44 -11.73 -23.99
CA GLY A 102 17.01 -13.08 -23.96
C GLY A 102 16.14 -14.12 -23.24
N CYS A 103 14.87 -13.81 -22.95
CA CYS A 103 13.92 -14.74 -22.31
C CYS A 103 14.49 -15.43 -21.07
N ASN A 104 15.14 -14.67 -20.14
CA ASN A 104 15.69 -15.25 -18.93
C ASN A 104 14.58 -15.90 -18.11
N PHE A 105 14.75 -17.20 -17.81
CA PHE A 105 13.72 -18.00 -17.14
C PHE A 105 13.31 -17.45 -15.77
N GLY A 106 14.26 -16.94 -14.99
CA GLY A 106 13.98 -16.31 -13.68
C GLY A 106 13.09 -15.08 -13.83
N VAL A 107 13.42 -14.20 -14.77
CA VAL A 107 12.62 -12.99 -15.08
C VAL A 107 11.21 -13.36 -15.56
N VAL A 108 11.10 -14.40 -16.41
CA VAL A 108 9.79 -14.88 -16.88
C VAL A 108 8.93 -15.40 -15.73
N LEU A 109 9.52 -16.15 -14.79
CA LEU A 109 8.82 -16.64 -13.60
C LEU A 109 8.34 -15.48 -12.71
N GLU A 110 9.21 -14.52 -12.44
CA GLU A 110 8.88 -13.31 -11.64
C GLU A 110 7.79 -12.48 -12.33
N THR A 111 7.84 -12.37 -13.66
CA THR A 111 6.81 -11.73 -14.48
C THR A 111 5.46 -12.45 -14.34
N GLY A 112 5.45 -13.78 -14.39
CA GLY A 112 4.24 -14.58 -14.20
C GLY A 112 3.62 -14.33 -12.82
N LEU A 113 4.45 -14.25 -11.76
CA LEU A 113 3.97 -13.89 -10.42
C LEU A 113 3.40 -12.46 -10.39
N ALA A 114 4.07 -11.51 -11.02
CA ALA A 114 3.57 -10.13 -11.07
C ALA A 114 2.22 -10.02 -11.77
N LEU A 115 2.05 -10.68 -12.92
CA LEU A 115 0.80 -10.70 -13.68
C LEU A 115 -0.34 -11.43 -12.94
N ALA A 116 -0.03 -12.40 -12.09
CA ALA A 116 -1.02 -13.08 -11.27
C ALA A 116 -1.60 -12.21 -10.15
N PHE A 117 -0.83 -11.23 -9.64
CA PHE A 117 -1.20 -10.47 -8.46
C PHE A 117 -1.38 -8.96 -8.68
N LYS A 118 -0.97 -8.43 -9.82
CA LYS A 118 -1.08 -7.01 -10.15
C LYS A 118 -1.91 -6.78 -11.40
N PRO A 119 -2.63 -5.66 -11.49
CA PRO A 119 -3.19 -5.19 -12.76
C PRO A 119 -2.08 -4.97 -13.79
N ASN A 120 -2.40 -5.23 -15.06
CA ASN A 120 -1.45 -5.11 -16.16
C ASN A 120 -0.82 -3.72 -16.27
N GLU A 121 -1.55 -2.68 -15.88
CA GLU A 121 -1.10 -1.28 -15.89
C GLU A 121 0.02 -1.00 -14.89
N ARG A 122 0.25 -1.93 -13.96
CA ARG A 122 1.31 -1.85 -12.94
C ARG A 122 2.44 -2.84 -13.18
N VAL A 123 2.38 -3.58 -14.29
CA VAL A 123 3.41 -4.54 -14.73
C VAL A 123 4.02 -4.02 -16.03
N LEU A 124 5.21 -3.47 -15.93
CA LEU A 124 5.94 -2.82 -17.02
C LEU A 124 6.93 -3.82 -17.61
N LEU A 125 6.62 -4.36 -18.77
CA LEU A 125 7.46 -5.36 -19.44
C LEU A 125 8.21 -4.74 -20.62
N TYR A 126 9.51 -4.99 -20.64
CA TYR A 126 10.45 -4.42 -21.60
C TYR A 126 11.27 -5.52 -22.27
N THR A 127 11.77 -5.25 -23.47
CA THR A 127 12.71 -6.14 -24.18
C THR A 127 13.54 -5.36 -25.20
N GLN A 128 14.79 -5.75 -25.38
CA GLN A 128 15.63 -5.31 -26.50
C GLN A 128 15.47 -6.24 -27.72
N ASP A 129 14.90 -7.43 -27.51
CA ASP A 129 14.64 -8.39 -28.57
C ASP A 129 13.40 -7.98 -29.38
N GLY A 130 13.33 -8.47 -30.62
CA GLY A 130 12.11 -8.35 -31.39
C GLY A 130 10.95 -9.09 -30.67
N THR A 131 9.78 -8.47 -30.60
CA THR A 131 8.60 -9.02 -29.92
C THR A 131 8.15 -10.38 -30.49
N HIS A 132 8.61 -10.75 -31.66
CA HIS A 132 8.33 -12.05 -32.32
C HIS A 132 9.05 -13.24 -31.67
N SER A 133 10.05 -13.01 -30.83
CA SER A 133 10.81 -14.06 -30.13
C SER A 133 10.19 -14.48 -28.80
N LEU A 134 9.14 -13.78 -28.37
CA LEU A 134 8.53 -13.99 -27.05
C LEU A 134 7.55 -15.17 -27.06
N HIS A 135 7.52 -15.89 -25.96
CA HIS A 135 6.59 -17.00 -25.78
C HIS A 135 5.12 -16.54 -25.92
N PHE A 136 4.28 -17.37 -26.55
CA PHE A 136 2.87 -17.06 -26.84
C PHE A 136 2.12 -16.47 -25.64
N ASP A 137 2.30 -17.04 -24.45
CA ASP A 137 1.59 -16.60 -23.24
C ASP A 137 1.94 -15.17 -22.80
N LEU A 138 3.12 -14.67 -23.16
CA LEU A 138 3.53 -13.28 -22.90
C LEU A 138 3.18 -12.35 -24.06
N SER A 139 2.95 -12.87 -25.25
CA SER A 139 2.62 -12.07 -26.44
C SER A 139 1.28 -11.37 -26.36
N VAL A 140 0.38 -11.81 -25.46
CA VAL A 140 -0.90 -11.16 -25.17
C VAL A 140 -0.80 -9.99 -24.18
N THR A 141 0.36 -9.83 -23.55
CA THR A 141 0.64 -8.69 -22.65
C THR A 141 1.33 -7.56 -23.41
N ARG A 142 1.13 -6.34 -22.94
CA ARG A 142 1.83 -5.19 -23.50
C ARG A 142 3.31 -5.24 -23.14
N ILE A 143 4.17 -5.51 -24.12
CA ILE A 143 5.61 -5.50 -23.99
C ILE A 143 6.18 -4.34 -24.81
N THR A 144 7.05 -3.58 -24.18
CA THR A 144 7.65 -2.39 -24.75
C THR A 144 9.05 -2.75 -25.29
N ALA A 145 9.22 -2.68 -26.61
CA ALA A 145 10.57 -2.73 -27.18
C ALA A 145 11.32 -1.43 -26.86
N TYR A 146 12.58 -1.54 -26.45
CA TYR A 146 13.36 -0.37 -26.09
C TYR A 146 14.79 -0.41 -26.66
N LEU A 147 15.31 0.79 -26.89
CA LEU A 147 16.75 1.02 -27.09
C LEU A 147 17.35 1.44 -25.75
N GLU A 148 18.57 0.99 -25.48
CA GLU A 148 19.28 1.30 -24.22
C GLU A 148 19.30 2.82 -23.94
N THR A 149 19.52 3.64 -24.94
CA THR A 149 19.58 5.12 -24.83
C THR A 149 18.26 5.77 -24.44
N GLU A 150 17.13 5.09 -24.61
CA GLU A 150 15.78 5.61 -24.33
C GLU A 150 15.19 5.07 -23.03
N LEU A 151 15.85 4.08 -22.41
CA LEU A 151 15.29 3.32 -21.28
C LEU A 151 14.88 4.23 -20.13
N VAL A 152 15.75 5.13 -19.68
CA VAL A 152 15.51 6.00 -18.53
C VAL A 152 14.29 6.87 -18.73
N GLU A 153 14.21 7.56 -19.87
CA GLU A 153 13.10 8.47 -20.16
C GLU A 153 11.78 7.71 -20.30
N ARG A 154 11.80 6.62 -21.05
CA ARG A 154 10.59 5.84 -21.33
C ARG A 154 10.05 5.15 -20.08
N LEU A 155 10.92 4.51 -19.30
CA LEU A 155 10.50 3.86 -18.06
C LEU A 155 10.01 4.88 -17.03
N ALA A 156 10.65 6.05 -16.95
CA ALA A 156 10.17 7.11 -16.04
C ALA A 156 8.75 7.58 -16.42
N GLN A 157 8.47 7.75 -17.72
CA GLN A 157 7.12 8.11 -18.18
C GLN A 157 6.10 7.01 -17.89
N ASP A 158 6.43 5.75 -18.16
CA ASP A 158 5.55 4.61 -17.89
C ASP A 158 5.31 4.44 -16.39
N LEU A 159 6.29 4.68 -15.52
CA LEU A 159 6.11 4.67 -14.06
C LEU A 159 5.16 5.77 -13.60
N VAL A 160 5.25 6.99 -14.14
CA VAL A 160 4.32 8.07 -13.80
C VAL A 160 2.89 7.75 -14.24
N LEU A 161 2.72 7.15 -15.43
CA LEU A 161 1.42 6.68 -15.89
C LEU A 161 0.86 5.58 -14.98
N ALA A 162 1.70 4.60 -14.63
CA ALA A 162 1.32 3.53 -13.71
C ALA A 162 0.97 4.06 -12.30
N ALA A 163 1.66 5.11 -11.83
CA ALA A 163 1.33 5.77 -10.56
C ALA A 163 -0.06 6.44 -10.61
N SER A 164 -0.41 7.10 -11.71
CA SER A 164 -1.74 7.68 -11.90
C SER A 164 -2.84 6.61 -11.87
N PHE A 165 -2.58 5.46 -12.50
CA PHE A 165 -3.48 4.32 -12.46
C PHE A 165 -3.62 3.77 -11.03
N TYR A 166 -2.49 3.56 -10.33
CA TYR A 166 -2.48 3.09 -8.95
C TYR A 166 -3.31 4.00 -8.02
N GLU A 167 -3.14 5.32 -8.09
CA GLU A 167 -3.91 6.24 -7.23
C GLU A 167 -5.42 6.17 -7.55
N SER A 168 -5.80 6.04 -8.82
CA SER A 168 -7.21 5.83 -9.20
C SER A 168 -7.78 4.50 -8.68
N GLU A 169 -6.99 3.42 -8.72
CA GLU A 169 -7.36 2.11 -8.16
C GLU A 169 -7.48 2.20 -6.63
N ALA A 170 -6.55 2.87 -5.99
CA ALA A 170 -6.54 3.11 -4.55
C ALA A 170 -7.77 3.87 -4.08
N ASP A 171 -8.17 4.91 -4.78
CA ASP A 171 -9.38 5.69 -4.47
C ASP A 171 -10.66 4.86 -4.66
N ARG A 172 -10.69 4.00 -5.69
CA ARG A 172 -11.81 3.06 -5.88
C ARG A 172 -11.89 2.05 -4.74
N TYR A 173 -10.74 1.50 -4.32
CA TYR A 173 -10.66 0.56 -3.20
C TYR A 173 -11.10 1.21 -1.89
N ILE A 174 -10.65 2.44 -1.60
CA ILE A 174 -11.05 3.19 -0.42
C ILE A 174 -12.56 3.42 -0.39
N ARG A 175 -13.16 3.82 -1.51
CA ARG A 175 -14.62 3.98 -1.62
C ARG A 175 -15.37 2.70 -1.34
N LEU A 176 -14.94 1.59 -1.94
CA LEU A 176 -15.55 0.28 -1.71
C LEU A 176 -15.40 -0.14 -0.25
N LEU A 177 -14.21 -0.02 0.32
CA LEU A 177 -13.94 -0.35 1.71
C LEU A 177 -14.80 0.49 2.66
N SER A 178 -14.88 1.79 2.43
CA SER A 178 -15.72 2.71 3.22
C SER A 178 -17.20 2.33 3.18
N SER A 179 -17.71 1.92 2.02
CA SER A 179 -19.11 1.51 1.87
C SER A 179 -19.46 0.18 2.57
N GLN A 180 -18.46 -0.61 2.92
CA GLN A 180 -18.62 -1.91 3.60
C GLN A 180 -18.44 -1.83 5.11
N LEU A 181 -18.05 -0.67 5.64
CA LEU A 181 -17.90 -0.49 7.09
C LEU A 181 -19.26 -0.36 7.78
N THR A 182 -19.36 -0.92 8.97
CA THR A 182 -20.52 -0.68 9.84
C THR A 182 -20.59 0.79 10.29
N ALA A 183 -21.78 1.25 10.65
CA ALA A 183 -21.97 2.61 11.16
C ALA A 183 -21.09 2.88 12.38
N ASP A 184 -20.95 1.89 13.27
CA ASP A 184 -20.11 1.97 14.47
C ASP A 184 -18.63 2.08 14.13
N ALA A 185 -18.15 1.32 13.15
CA ALA A 185 -16.77 1.41 12.67
C ALA A 185 -16.47 2.79 12.04
N ILE A 186 -17.39 3.32 11.24
CA ILE A 186 -17.30 4.68 10.67
C ILE A 186 -17.27 5.73 11.80
N TYR A 187 -18.11 5.57 12.81
CA TYR A 187 -18.14 6.49 13.93
C TYR A 187 -16.85 6.49 14.75
N VAL A 188 -16.28 5.29 15.02
CA VAL A 188 -14.97 5.16 15.68
C VAL A 188 -13.85 5.82 14.86
N LEU A 189 -13.82 5.61 13.53
CA LEU A 189 -12.86 6.29 12.64
C LEU A 189 -12.97 7.81 12.73
N ASN A 190 -14.19 8.33 12.75
CA ASN A 190 -14.45 9.76 12.81
C ASN A 190 -13.99 10.37 14.14
N ILE A 191 -14.34 9.74 15.28
CA ILE A 191 -13.86 10.18 16.61
C ILE A 191 -12.34 10.18 16.65
N TYR A 192 -11.72 9.07 16.18
CA TYR A 192 -10.27 8.96 16.16
C TYR A 192 -9.62 10.08 15.34
N GLY A 193 -10.09 10.29 14.12
CA GLY A 193 -9.54 11.31 13.23
C GLY A 193 -9.64 12.71 13.82
N ARG A 194 -10.76 13.06 14.45
CA ARG A 194 -10.96 14.36 15.12
C ARG A 194 -10.03 14.54 16.31
N LEU A 195 -9.98 13.54 17.20
CA LEU A 195 -9.12 13.61 18.39
C LEU A 195 -7.63 13.70 18.02
N TYR A 196 -7.23 13.11 16.89
CA TYR A 196 -5.85 13.17 16.42
C TYR A 196 -5.52 14.49 15.71
N LYS A 197 -6.46 15.03 14.91
CA LYS A 197 -6.26 16.28 14.16
C LYS A 197 -6.07 17.47 15.07
N ASP A 198 -6.81 17.52 16.17
CA ASP A 198 -6.70 18.59 17.16
C ASP A 198 -5.37 18.57 17.94
N ARG A 199 -4.62 17.49 17.79
CA ARG A 199 -3.32 17.29 18.45
C ARG A 199 -2.22 17.12 17.41
N ARG A 200 -1.80 18.20 16.84
CA ARG A 200 -0.58 18.28 16.01
C ARG A 200 0.72 17.87 16.72
N VAL A 201 0.65 17.33 17.94
CA VAL A 201 1.83 17.00 18.74
C VAL A 201 1.68 15.67 19.45
N ALA A 202 2.64 14.80 19.17
CA ALA A 202 3.23 13.75 19.99
C ALA A 202 2.35 12.53 20.37
N SER A 203 2.58 11.56 19.73
CA SER A 203 3.27 10.26 19.92
C SER A 203 3.21 9.59 21.30
N ASP A 204 3.09 10.18 22.44
CA ASP A 204 3.52 9.56 23.70
C ASP A 204 2.46 9.37 24.78
N LYS A 205 1.16 9.40 24.46
CA LYS A 205 0.17 9.18 25.51
C LYS A 205 -0.73 7.98 25.24
N PRO A 206 -0.67 6.97 26.11
CA PRO A 206 -1.44 5.72 26.02
C PRO A 206 -2.97 5.89 26.03
N SER A 207 -3.44 7.10 25.98
CA SER A 207 -4.84 7.43 26.25
C SER A 207 -5.73 7.55 25.01
N LEU A 208 -5.24 7.28 23.77
CA LEU A 208 -6.09 7.53 22.61
C LEU A 208 -7.20 6.50 22.48
N PHE A 209 -6.92 5.22 22.75
CA PHE A 209 -7.94 4.18 22.82
C PHE A 209 -9.00 4.52 23.90
N GLN A 210 -8.57 4.82 25.11
CA GLN A 210 -9.49 5.16 26.23
C GLN A 210 -10.31 6.42 25.93
N ARG A 211 -9.72 7.40 25.25
CA ARG A 211 -10.42 8.62 24.86
C ARG A 211 -11.42 8.41 23.74
N VAL A 212 -11.05 7.61 22.73
CA VAL A 212 -11.98 7.23 21.68
C VAL A 212 -13.12 6.40 22.28
N ALA A 213 -12.79 5.45 23.17
CA ALA A 213 -13.79 4.66 23.88
C ALA A 213 -14.71 5.53 24.75
N ALA A 214 -14.16 6.46 25.55
CA ALA A 214 -14.95 7.36 26.37
C ALA A 214 -15.89 8.22 25.53
N LYS A 215 -15.39 8.85 24.45
CA LYS A 215 -16.22 9.61 23.52
C LYS A 215 -17.30 8.77 22.84
N TYR A 216 -16.99 7.54 22.50
CA TYR A 216 -17.95 6.60 21.94
C TYR A 216 -19.04 6.26 22.96
N MET A 217 -18.66 5.97 24.23
CA MET A 217 -19.57 5.63 25.31
C MET A 217 -20.45 6.82 25.73
N ASP A 218 -19.92 8.04 25.69
CA ASP A 218 -20.70 9.26 25.98
C ASP A 218 -21.86 9.43 24.99
N HIS A 219 -21.68 8.96 23.76
CA HIS A 219 -22.70 9.08 22.71
C HIS A 219 -23.73 7.93 22.74
N PHE A 220 -23.29 6.73 23.09
CA PHE A 220 -24.12 5.53 23.18
C PHE A 220 -24.27 5.09 24.65
N ALA A 221 -25.11 5.77 25.40
CA ALA A 221 -25.36 5.49 26.81
C ALA A 221 -26.00 4.10 27.09
N GLU A 222 -25.89 3.15 26.19
CA GLU A 222 -26.47 1.82 26.29
C GLU A 222 -25.54 0.84 27.01
N ALA A 223 -26.15 -0.11 27.76
CA ALA A 223 -25.45 -1.15 28.52
C ALA A 223 -24.48 -2.01 27.67
N ASN A 224 -24.63 -2.02 26.33
CA ASN A 224 -23.83 -2.78 25.39
C ASN A 224 -22.77 -1.93 24.65
N GLY A 225 -22.68 -0.63 24.92
CA GLY A 225 -21.79 0.27 24.15
C GLY A 225 -20.34 -0.18 24.12
N ARG A 226 -19.84 -0.80 25.20
CA ARG A 226 -18.46 -1.32 25.25
C ARG A 226 -18.25 -2.52 24.31
N ILE A 227 -19.25 -3.39 24.20
CA ILE A 227 -19.18 -4.56 23.31
C ILE A 227 -19.18 -4.09 21.86
N ILE A 228 -20.10 -3.20 21.50
CA ILE A 228 -20.24 -2.62 20.17
C ILE A 228 -18.96 -1.87 19.77
N PHE A 229 -18.40 -1.08 20.69
CA PHE A 229 -17.12 -0.41 20.44
C PHE A 229 -15.99 -1.39 20.17
N ASN A 230 -15.86 -2.45 20.96
CA ASN A 230 -14.83 -3.47 20.75
C ASN A 230 -15.01 -4.20 19.42
N ASP A 231 -16.23 -4.47 19.00
CA ASP A 231 -16.52 -5.10 17.71
C ASP A 231 -16.20 -4.18 16.56
N ALA A 232 -16.50 -2.89 16.66
CA ALA A 232 -16.09 -1.89 15.68
C ALA A 232 -14.56 -1.79 15.55
N VAL A 233 -13.83 -1.75 16.68
CA VAL A 233 -12.35 -1.76 16.67
C VAL A 233 -11.81 -3.05 16.06
N ARG A 234 -12.43 -4.20 16.36
CA ARG A 234 -12.04 -5.49 15.76
C ARG A 234 -12.28 -5.51 14.26
N GLU A 235 -13.41 -4.99 13.78
CA GLU A 235 -13.67 -4.81 12.35
C GLU A 235 -12.59 -3.95 11.70
N LEU A 236 -12.29 -2.79 12.26
CA LEU A 236 -11.27 -1.87 11.71
C LEU A 236 -9.88 -2.50 11.70
N SER A 237 -9.54 -3.28 12.71
CA SER A 237 -8.26 -3.99 12.78
C SER A 237 -8.18 -5.14 11.78
N SER A 238 -9.27 -5.91 11.59
CA SER A 238 -9.32 -6.99 10.61
C SER A 238 -9.20 -6.48 9.17
N ARG A 239 -9.65 -5.25 8.90
CA ARG A 239 -9.53 -4.56 7.61
C ARG A 239 -8.23 -3.75 7.47
N ARG A 240 -7.28 -3.89 8.40
CA ARG A 240 -6.00 -3.18 8.42
C ARG A 240 -6.11 -1.65 8.44
N LEU A 241 -7.23 -1.12 8.91
CA LEU A 241 -7.42 0.32 9.10
C LEU A 241 -6.80 0.81 10.41
N PHE A 242 -6.86 -0.02 11.44
CA PHE A 242 -6.18 0.19 12.71
C PHE A 242 -5.27 -0.96 13.06
N TRP A 243 -4.27 -0.67 13.88
CA TRP A 243 -3.55 -1.67 14.66
C TRP A 243 -3.57 -1.26 16.13
N THR A 244 -3.53 -2.24 17.00
CA THR A 244 -3.55 -2.03 18.46
C THR A 244 -2.27 -2.60 19.03
N ASP A 245 -1.61 -1.84 19.90
CA ASP A 245 -0.53 -2.35 20.75
C ASP A 245 -1.01 -2.51 22.18
N TYR A 246 -0.57 -3.58 22.80
CA TYR A 246 -0.79 -3.83 24.20
C TYR A 246 0.42 -3.33 24.98
N GLN A 247 0.25 -2.28 25.74
CA GLN A 247 1.29 -1.80 26.63
C GLN A 247 1.00 -2.30 28.04
N THR A 248 1.79 -3.28 28.50
CA THR A 248 1.86 -3.64 29.92
C THR A 248 2.53 -2.52 30.68
N ASN A 249 1.77 -1.66 31.30
CA ASN A 249 2.32 -0.76 32.28
C ASN A 249 2.68 -1.58 33.54
N THR A 250 3.88 -1.35 34.05
CA THR A 250 4.43 -1.96 35.27
C THR A 250 3.64 -1.59 36.54
N SER A 251 2.60 -0.79 36.44
CA SER A 251 1.70 -0.44 37.55
C SER A 251 0.49 -1.37 37.54
N PRO A 252 0.22 -2.12 38.63
CA PRO A 252 -0.90 -3.04 38.70
C PRO A 252 -2.23 -2.30 38.51
N GLY A 253 -2.98 -2.66 37.50
CA GLY A 253 -4.35 -2.21 37.28
C GLY A 253 -4.63 -1.34 36.08
N PHE A 254 -3.64 -1.00 35.26
CA PHE A 254 -3.84 -0.21 34.04
C PHE A 254 -3.18 -0.87 32.83
N ASP A 255 -3.89 -1.77 32.20
CA ASP A 255 -3.59 -2.20 30.85
C ASP A 255 -4.03 -1.09 29.90
N SER A 256 -3.09 -0.44 29.21
CA SER A 256 -3.41 0.55 28.21
C SER A 256 -3.24 -0.04 26.81
N TYR A 257 -4.29 0.05 26.01
CA TYR A 257 -4.24 -0.27 24.59
C TYR A 257 -3.96 1.01 23.80
N GLY A 258 -2.90 0.98 23.00
CA GLY A 258 -2.72 1.96 21.96
C GLY A 258 -3.62 1.64 20.77
N LEU A 259 -4.26 2.65 20.19
CA LEU A 259 -5.02 2.55 18.96
C LEU A 259 -4.37 3.46 17.93
N HIS A 260 -3.96 2.88 16.82
CA HIS A 260 -3.20 3.59 15.79
C HIS A 260 -3.84 3.37 14.42
N ALA A 261 -4.17 4.46 13.75
CA ALA A 261 -4.60 4.38 12.36
C ALA A 261 -3.41 4.06 11.45
N THR A 262 -3.59 3.09 10.59
CA THR A 262 -2.66 2.82 9.49
C THR A 262 -2.74 3.94 8.45
N ARG A 263 -1.84 3.96 7.48
CA ARG A 263 -1.94 4.92 6.37
C ARG A 263 -3.22 4.70 5.56
N LEU A 264 -3.64 3.45 5.36
CA LEU A 264 -4.93 3.12 4.76
C LEU A 264 -6.09 3.66 5.60
N GLY A 265 -6.03 3.49 6.93
CA GLY A 265 -7.03 4.06 7.86
C GLY A 265 -7.15 5.56 7.72
N TRP A 266 -6.03 6.27 7.62
CA TRP A 266 -6.03 7.73 7.37
C TRP A 266 -6.66 8.10 6.03
N ARG A 267 -6.36 7.38 4.94
CA ARG A 267 -6.99 7.61 3.64
C ARG A 267 -8.51 7.40 3.69
N VAL A 268 -8.99 6.41 4.45
CA VAL A 268 -10.42 6.18 4.67
C VAL A 268 -11.05 7.32 5.48
N ILE A 269 -10.40 7.79 6.55
CA ILE A 269 -10.87 8.93 7.34
C ILE A 269 -11.00 10.19 6.46
N GLU A 270 -9.98 10.51 5.68
CA GLU A 270 -9.97 11.64 4.77
C GLU A 270 -11.07 11.53 3.71
N HIS A 271 -11.26 10.33 3.16
CA HIS A 271 -12.33 10.08 2.19
C HIS A 271 -13.72 10.30 2.79
N LEU A 272 -13.97 9.77 3.98
CA LEU A 272 -15.24 9.96 4.69
C LEU A 272 -15.51 11.45 4.96
N TRP A 273 -14.50 12.21 5.35
CA TRP A 273 -14.64 13.64 5.59
C TRP A 273 -14.87 14.48 4.32
N GLN A 274 -14.41 14.01 3.17
CA GLN A 274 -14.62 14.70 1.89
C GLN A 274 -16.04 14.50 1.33
N HIS A 275 -16.63 13.31 1.59
CA HIS A 275 -17.86 12.88 0.92
C HIS A 275 -19.10 12.88 1.81
N ASP A 276 -18.93 13.02 3.13
CA ASP A 276 -20.04 13.07 4.08
C ASP A 276 -20.01 14.40 4.86
N GLU A 277 -20.92 15.34 4.49
CA GLU A 277 -21.03 16.63 5.17
C GLU A 277 -21.36 16.49 6.67
N LYS A 278 -22.12 15.47 7.05
CA LYS A 278 -22.41 15.17 8.46
C LYS A 278 -21.18 14.77 9.27
N MET A 279 -20.15 14.29 8.57
CA MET A 279 -18.85 13.97 9.18
C MET A 279 -17.96 15.20 9.36
N ARG A 280 -18.23 16.32 8.66
CA ARG A 280 -17.43 17.57 8.76
C ARG A 280 -17.81 18.37 9.99
N GLU A 281 -19.07 18.40 10.34
CA GLU A 281 -19.54 19.11 11.53
C GLU A 281 -19.35 18.27 12.79
N PRO A 282 -18.86 18.85 13.91
CA PRO A 282 -18.99 18.17 15.18
C PRO A 282 -20.49 17.95 15.39
N PRO A 283 -20.96 16.74 15.72
CA PRO A 283 -22.32 16.60 16.17
C PRO A 283 -22.49 17.57 17.34
N ASP A 284 -23.50 18.48 17.26
CA ASP A 284 -23.80 19.47 18.30
C ASP A 284 -24.01 18.83 19.67
N ALA A 285 -24.25 17.54 19.72
CA ALA A 285 -24.31 16.70 20.92
C ALA A 285 -22.96 16.49 21.62
N LEU A 286 -21.83 16.88 21.03
CA LEU A 286 -20.52 16.86 21.71
C LEU A 286 -20.24 18.16 22.49
N THR A 287 -21.05 19.17 22.28
CA THR A 287 -21.16 20.34 23.15
C THR A 287 -22.32 20.06 24.12
N GLY A 288 -22.09 19.21 25.12
CA GLY A 288 -23.02 19.09 26.23
C GLY A 288 -23.31 20.49 26.80
N PRO A 289 -24.52 20.77 27.28
CA PRO A 289 -24.81 22.05 27.89
C PRO A 289 -23.80 22.26 29.02
N ASN A 290 -23.07 23.36 28.96
CA ASN A 290 -22.35 23.89 30.08
C ASN A 290 -23.42 24.26 31.13
N THR A 291 -23.60 23.42 32.10
CA THR A 291 -24.24 23.77 33.39
C THR A 291 -23.34 23.25 34.49
#